data_a977e60d93bd8f230b4d148e1543d2ba
#
_entry.id   a977e60d93bd8f230b4d148e1543d2ba
#
_cell.length_a   1.000
_cell.length_b   1.000
_cell.length_c   1.000
_cell.angle_alpha   90.00
_cell.angle_beta   90.00
_cell.angle_gamma   90.00
#
_symmetry.space_group_name_H-M   'P 1'
#
loop_
_entity.id
_entity.type
_entity.pdbx_description
1 polymer ?
#
loop_
_entity_poly.entity_id
_entity_poly.type
_entity_poly.pdbx_seq_one_letter_code
_entity_poly.pdbx_strand_id
1 'polypeptide(L)'
;MEQNISINEVMQAGQEKQLYRVLWVSSDQEYGYWISLEKQTRVPEKFICQEVIENISVGEVVVVEDPIRVYERNVAESAKERRDEWWRILKPILECEPDIYERRRRGELLSETAKKSNKNKANLYRYLVKYWKKGKTPNAFLPDFRNCGRGAKTQNQKKLGRPV
;
A
#
# COMPACT_ATOMS: atom_id res chain seq x y z
N MET A 1 7.78 1.56 -30.51
CA MET A 1 8.15 1.71 -29.09
C MET A 1 7.50 0.59 -28.31
N GLU A 2 8.30 -0.17 -27.62
CA GLU A 2 7.77 -1.16 -26.69
C GLU A 2 7.16 -0.42 -25.51
N GLN A 3 5.90 -0.69 -25.23
CA GLN A 3 5.23 -0.15 -24.07
C GLN A 3 5.59 -1.02 -22.86
N ASN A 4 6.27 -0.42 -21.90
CA ASN A 4 6.67 -1.10 -20.66
C ASN A 4 5.78 -0.68 -19.50
N ILE A 5 5.51 -1.61 -18.60
CA ILE A 5 4.79 -1.35 -17.37
C ILE A 5 5.80 -1.02 -16.30
N SER A 6 5.57 0.06 -15.57
CA SER A 6 6.48 0.55 -14.53
C SER A 6 5.92 0.35 -13.12
N ILE A 7 6.81 0.15 -12.16
CA ILE A 7 6.46 0.08 -10.73
C ILE A 7 5.84 1.40 -10.31
N ASN A 8 4.84 1.33 -9.45
CA ASN A 8 4.05 2.45 -8.93
C ASN A 8 3.08 3.11 -9.93
N GLU A 9 3.03 2.67 -11.18
CA GLU A 9 1.94 3.12 -12.06
C GLU A 9 0.59 2.74 -11.47
N VAL A 10 -0.37 3.66 -11.57
CA VAL A 10 -1.75 3.42 -11.20
C VAL A 10 -2.57 3.28 -12.47
N MET A 11 -3.29 2.19 -12.56
CA MET A 11 -4.11 1.83 -13.71
C MET A 11 -5.56 1.66 -13.31
N GLN A 12 -6.45 2.13 -14.17
CA GLN A 12 -7.88 1.94 -14.05
C GLN A 12 -8.31 0.82 -14.99
N ALA A 13 -8.96 -0.20 -14.47
CA ALA A 13 -9.32 -1.40 -15.21
C ALA A 13 -10.71 -1.92 -14.85
N GLY A 14 -11.33 -2.66 -15.80
CA GLY A 14 -12.60 -3.30 -15.61
C GLY A 14 -13.82 -2.39 -15.80
N GLN A 15 -15.01 -3.00 -15.80
CA GLN A 15 -16.27 -2.28 -15.99
C GLN A 15 -16.55 -1.27 -14.85
N GLU A 16 -16.14 -1.61 -13.65
CA GLU A 16 -16.31 -0.75 -12.46
C GLU A 16 -15.19 0.29 -12.30
N LYS A 17 -14.28 0.36 -13.26
CA LYS A 17 -13.14 1.29 -13.25
C LYS A 17 -12.33 1.25 -11.96
N GLN A 18 -11.98 0.06 -11.51
CA GLN A 18 -11.17 -0.14 -10.32
C GLN A 18 -9.74 0.34 -10.54
N LEU A 19 -9.15 0.91 -9.51
CA LEU A 19 -7.77 1.37 -9.52
C LEU A 19 -6.84 0.30 -8.98
N TYR A 20 -5.73 0.08 -9.68
CA TYR A 20 -4.67 -0.84 -9.30
C TYR A 20 -3.33 -0.13 -9.29
N ARG A 21 -2.51 -0.40 -8.31
CA ARG A 21 -1.12 0.05 -8.28
C ARG A 21 -0.20 -1.11 -8.63
N VAL A 22 0.69 -0.91 -9.58
CA VAL A 22 1.72 -1.88 -9.94
C VAL A 22 2.78 -1.92 -8.83
N LEU A 23 3.02 -3.10 -8.27
CA LEU A 23 3.95 -3.31 -7.17
C LEU A 23 5.32 -3.79 -7.64
N TRP A 24 5.33 -4.61 -8.65
CA TRP A 24 6.55 -5.21 -9.18
C TRP A 24 6.30 -5.75 -10.58
N VAL A 25 7.34 -5.74 -11.39
CA VAL A 25 7.33 -6.29 -12.75
C VAL A 25 8.61 -7.08 -12.95
N SER A 26 8.52 -8.25 -13.60
CA SER A 26 9.69 -9.06 -13.94
C SER A 26 10.62 -8.30 -14.91
N SER A 27 11.92 -8.59 -14.83
CA SER A 27 12.93 -7.92 -15.67
C SER A 27 12.71 -8.14 -17.18
N ASP A 28 12.11 -9.25 -17.55
CA ASP A 28 11.74 -9.59 -18.92
C ASP A 28 10.39 -9.02 -19.38
N GLN A 29 9.68 -8.32 -18.49
CA GLN A 29 8.35 -7.76 -18.77
C GLN A 29 7.30 -8.84 -19.14
N GLU A 30 7.43 -10.05 -18.60
CA GLU A 30 6.45 -11.11 -18.84
C GLU A 30 5.26 -11.01 -17.87
N TYR A 31 5.53 -10.80 -16.59
CA TYR A 31 4.49 -10.73 -15.56
C TYR A 31 4.83 -9.73 -14.46
N GLY A 32 3.85 -9.43 -13.66
CA GLY A 32 4.03 -8.58 -12.49
C GLY A 32 2.97 -8.82 -11.44
N TYR A 33 3.00 -8.00 -10.41
CA TYR A 33 2.00 -7.98 -9.34
C TYR A 33 1.46 -6.58 -9.16
N TRP A 34 0.17 -6.47 -8.97
CA TRP A 34 -0.50 -5.23 -8.61
C TRP A 34 -1.46 -5.45 -7.44
N ILE A 35 -1.94 -4.37 -6.84
CA ILE A 35 -2.93 -4.42 -5.78
C ILE A 35 -4.06 -3.43 -6.08
N SER A 36 -5.30 -3.86 -5.87
CA SER A 36 -6.44 -2.95 -5.94
C SER A 36 -6.35 -1.91 -4.83
N LEU A 37 -6.61 -0.66 -5.16
CA LEU A 37 -6.64 0.45 -4.19
C LEU A 37 -7.94 0.53 -3.39
N GLU A 38 -8.87 -0.38 -3.63
CA GLU A 38 -10.09 -0.49 -2.82
C GLU A 38 -9.76 -0.78 -1.36
N LYS A 39 -10.55 -0.18 -0.46
CA LYS A 39 -10.31 -0.25 0.99
C LYS A 39 -10.26 -1.67 1.53
N GLN A 40 -11.09 -2.58 1.00
CA GLN A 40 -11.19 -3.96 1.48
C GLN A 40 -10.09 -4.87 0.95
N THR A 41 -9.46 -4.53 -0.16
CA THR A 41 -8.46 -5.38 -0.80
C THR A 41 -7.15 -5.36 -0.05
N ARG A 42 -6.62 -6.54 0.27
CA ARG A 42 -5.38 -6.71 1.02
C ARG A 42 -4.38 -7.65 0.34
N VAL A 43 -4.74 -8.25 -0.78
CA VAL A 43 -3.95 -9.27 -1.44
C VAL A 43 -3.51 -8.79 -2.82
N PRO A 44 -2.20 -8.83 -3.12
CA PRO A 44 -1.72 -8.58 -4.46
C PRO A 44 -2.18 -9.66 -5.43
N GLU A 45 -2.39 -9.28 -6.67
CA GLU A 45 -2.73 -10.17 -7.77
C GLU A 45 -1.62 -10.19 -8.81
N LYS A 46 -1.39 -11.36 -9.40
CA LYS A 46 -0.48 -11.51 -10.52
C LYS A 46 -1.15 -11.07 -11.81
N PHE A 47 -0.44 -10.37 -12.68
CA PHE A 47 -0.90 -10.04 -14.02
C PHE A 47 0.16 -10.43 -15.06
N ILE A 48 -0.30 -10.62 -16.29
CA ILE A 48 0.56 -10.85 -17.46
C ILE A 48 0.72 -9.51 -18.19
N CYS A 49 1.95 -9.06 -18.37
CA CYS A 49 2.24 -7.74 -18.94
C CYS A 49 1.64 -7.56 -20.33
N GLN A 50 1.75 -8.56 -21.18
CA GLN A 50 1.21 -8.49 -22.54
C GLN A 50 -0.31 -8.27 -22.54
N GLU A 51 -1.05 -8.97 -21.70
CA GLU A 51 -2.51 -8.81 -21.57
C GLU A 51 -2.88 -7.38 -21.14
N VAL A 52 -2.14 -6.83 -20.18
CA VAL A 52 -2.37 -5.46 -19.72
C VAL A 52 -2.05 -4.45 -20.83
N ILE A 53 -0.96 -4.63 -21.56
CA ILE A 53 -0.58 -3.76 -22.69
C ILE A 53 -1.64 -3.81 -23.80
N GLU A 54 -2.14 -4.99 -24.13
CA GLU A 54 -3.21 -5.15 -25.10
C GLU A 54 -4.49 -4.42 -24.66
N ASN A 55 -4.86 -4.55 -23.39
CA ASN A 55 -6.01 -3.86 -22.81
C ASN A 55 -5.83 -2.34 -22.76
N ILE A 56 -4.60 -1.84 -22.58
CA ILE A 56 -4.29 -0.42 -22.71
C ILE A 56 -4.51 0.03 -24.16
N SER A 57 -4.08 -0.76 -25.14
CA SER A 57 -4.20 -0.40 -26.55
C SER A 57 -5.64 -0.26 -27.03
N VAL A 58 -6.56 -1.04 -26.43
CA VAL A 58 -8.00 -0.99 -26.77
C VAL A 58 -8.80 -0.09 -25.82
N GLY A 59 -8.16 0.54 -24.84
CA GLY A 59 -8.80 1.48 -23.92
C GLY A 59 -9.55 0.84 -22.73
N GLU A 60 -9.42 -0.47 -22.55
CA GLU A 60 -10.01 -1.16 -21.39
C GLU A 60 -9.23 -0.94 -20.10
N VAL A 61 -7.95 -0.67 -20.22
CA VAL A 61 -7.07 -0.27 -19.12
C VAL A 61 -6.49 1.09 -19.45
N VAL A 62 -6.51 2.01 -18.49
CA VAL A 62 -6.00 3.37 -18.65
C VAL A 62 -5.03 3.67 -17.51
N VAL A 63 -3.84 4.16 -17.85
CA VAL A 63 -2.90 4.70 -16.85
C VAL A 63 -3.43 6.05 -16.39
N VAL A 64 -3.56 6.21 -15.06
CA VAL A 64 -4.13 7.40 -14.46
C VAL A 64 -3.15 8.05 -13.49
N GLU A 65 -3.41 9.30 -13.12
CA GLU A 65 -2.64 9.97 -12.08
C GLU A 65 -2.85 9.28 -10.73
N ASP A 66 -1.77 9.15 -9.94
CA ASP A 66 -1.83 8.54 -8.62
C ASP A 66 -2.74 9.34 -7.68
N PRO A 67 -3.85 8.75 -7.20
CA PRO A 67 -4.78 9.45 -6.32
C PRO A 67 -4.27 9.56 -4.88
N ILE A 68 -3.22 8.80 -4.53
CA ILE A 68 -2.71 8.74 -3.16
C ILE A 68 -1.39 9.51 -3.11
N ARG A 69 -1.41 10.61 -2.34
CA ARG A 69 -0.22 11.42 -2.08
C ARG A 69 0.12 11.33 -0.61
N VAL A 70 1.35 10.93 -0.32
CA VAL A 70 1.87 10.86 1.05
C VAL A 70 2.89 11.98 1.23
N TYR A 71 2.56 12.93 2.12
CA TYR A 71 3.42 14.06 2.42
C TYR A 71 3.97 13.98 3.83
N GLU A 72 5.24 14.36 3.98
CA GLU A 72 5.89 14.49 5.29
C GLU A 72 5.64 15.85 5.96
N ARG A 73 4.90 16.72 5.32
CA ARG A 73 4.69 18.10 5.77
C ARG A 73 3.93 18.17 7.10
N ASN A 74 4.49 18.89 8.08
CA ASN A 74 3.88 19.12 9.40
C ASN A 74 3.58 17.85 10.22
N VAL A 75 4.44 16.84 10.11
CA VAL A 75 4.31 15.60 10.87
C VAL A 75 5.03 15.72 12.22
N ALA A 76 4.38 15.28 13.29
CA ALA A 76 4.98 15.24 14.62
C ALA A 76 6.18 14.28 14.66
N GLU A 77 7.20 14.60 15.49
CA GLU A 77 8.39 13.77 15.63
C GLU A 77 8.07 12.34 16.08
N SER A 78 7.10 12.17 16.98
CA SER A 78 6.62 10.85 17.42
C SER A 78 6.09 9.97 16.28
N ALA A 79 5.41 10.59 15.31
CA ALA A 79 4.92 9.89 14.12
C ALA A 79 6.06 9.49 13.19
N LYS A 80 7.07 10.34 13.04
CA LYS A 80 8.27 10.03 12.25
C LYS A 80 9.08 8.89 12.87
N GLU A 81 9.23 8.88 14.19
CA GLU A 81 9.91 7.81 14.93
C GLU A 81 9.19 6.48 14.74
N ARG A 82 7.87 6.46 14.82
CA ARG A 82 7.05 5.27 14.57
C ARG A 82 7.17 4.79 13.12
N ARG A 83 7.14 5.71 12.15
CA ARG A 83 7.41 5.41 10.74
C ARG A 83 8.75 4.71 10.57
N ASP A 84 9.81 5.27 11.16
CA ASP A 84 11.18 4.76 11.05
C ASP A 84 11.34 3.40 11.74
N GLU A 85 10.65 3.18 12.85
CA GLU A 85 10.59 1.87 13.52
C GLU A 85 9.98 0.81 12.61
N TRP A 86 8.81 1.08 12.03
CA TRP A 86 8.15 0.15 11.10
C TRP A 86 8.95 -0.08 9.83
N TRP A 87 9.60 0.95 9.31
CA TRP A 87 10.51 0.83 8.18
C TRP A 87 11.65 -0.15 8.48
N ARG A 88 12.30 0.03 9.61
CA ARG A 88 13.40 -0.85 10.04
C ARG A 88 12.94 -2.31 10.20
N ILE A 89 11.75 -2.53 10.75
CA ILE A 89 11.19 -3.87 10.98
C ILE A 89 10.86 -4.56 9.65
N LEU A 90 10.21 -3.86 8.74
CA LEU A 90 9.68 -4.44 7.50
C LEU A 90 10.66 -4.44 6.34
N LYS A 91 11.63 -3.54 6.30
CA LYS A 91 12.58 -3.40 5.19
C LYS A 91 13.17 -4.74 4.71
N PRO A 92 13.65 -5.64 5.59
CA PRO A 92 14.23 -6.91 5.13
C PRO A 92 13.28 -7.76 4.29
N ILE A 93 11.98 -7.77 4.61
CA ILE A 93 11.00 -8.54 3.84
C ILE A 93 10.48 -7.80 2.62
N LEU A 94 10.48 -6.46 2.64
CA LEU A 94 10.10 -5.65 1.47
C LEU A 94 11.05 -5.87 0.28
N GLU A 95 12.30 -6.20 0.56
CA GLU A 95 13.32 -6.51 -0.45
C GLU A 95 13.20 -7.92 -1.01
N CYS A 96 12.39 -8.79 -0.41
CA CYS A 96 12.15 -10.16 -0.88
C CYS A 96 11.12 -10.19 -2.03
N GLU A 97 11.42 -9.52 -3.11
CA GLU A 97 10.58 -9.50 -4.31
C GLU A 97 11.05 -10.51 -5.34
N PRO A 98 10.16 -11.25 -6.02
CA PRO A 98 8.71 -11.22 -5.94
C PRO A 98 8.08 -12.12 -4.85
N ASP A 99 8.87 -12.79 -4.04
CA ASP A 99 8.40 -13.77 -3.05
C ASP A 99 7.35 -13.20 -2.09
N ILE A 100 7.50 -11.92 -1.70
CA ILE A 100 6.56 -11.25 -0.78
C ILE A 100 5.14 -11.17 -1.34
N TYR A 101 4.96 -11.24 -2.65
CA TYR A 101 3.65 -11.18 -3.30
C TYR A 101 2.96 -12.55 -3.38
N GLU A 102 3.69 -13.64 -3.14
CA GLU A 102 3.14 -14.98 -3.08
C GLU A 102 2.61 -15.28 -1.67
N ARG A 103 1.40 -15.81 -1.59
CA ARG A 103 0.70 -16.03 -0.32
C ARG A 103 1.50 -16.86 0.69
N ARG A 104 2.07 -17.97 0.25
CA ARG A 104 2.84 -18.88 1.12
C ARG A 104 4.11 -18.22 1.62
N ARG A 105 4.91 -17.69 0.71
CA ARG A 105 6.18 -17.02 1.04
C ARG A 105 5.95 -15.79 1.92
N ARG A 106 4.94 -15.00 1.62
CA ARG A 106 4.55 -13.86 2.45
C ARG A 106 4.22 -14.29 3.87
N GLY A 107 3.45 -15.37 4.03
CA GLY A 107 3.11 -15.90 5.34
C GLY A 107 4.34 -16.32 6.14
N GLU A 108 5.29 -17.00 5.52
CA GLU A 108 6.56 -17.40 6.14
C GLU A 108 7.39 -16.19 6.55
N LEU A 109 7.58 -15.22 5.66
CA LEU A 109 8.34 -13.99 5.92
C LEU A 109 7.74 -13.16 7.06
N LEU A 110 6.42 -13.02 7.09
CA LEU A 110 5.72 -12.32 8.16
C LEU A 110 5.84 -13.05 9.50
N SER A 111 5.76 -14.37 9.51
CA SER A 111 5.91 -15.17 10.73
C SER A 111 7.33 -15.03 11.34
N GLU A 112 8.35 -15.07 10.50
CA GLU A 112 9.73 -14.85 10.94
C GLU A 112 9.94 -13.43 11.48
N THR A 113 9.40 -12.43 10.81
CA THR A 113 9.49 -11.03 11.23
C THR A 113 8.75 -10.80 12.55
N ALA A 114 7.59 -11.42 12.73
CA ALA A 114 6.83 -11.35 13.97
C ALA A 114 7.63 -11.89 15.17
N LYS A 115 8.33 -13.00 14.98
CA LYS A 115 9.19 -13.58 16.03
C LYS A 115 10.38 -12.68 16.36
N LYS A 116 11.05 -12.12 15.35
CA LYS A 116 12.24 -11.27 15.53
C LYS A 116 11.91 -9.92 16.15
N SER A 117 10.79 -9.32 15.78
CA SER A 117 10.39 -7.98 16.19
C SER A 117 9.48 -7.95 17.42
N ASN A 118 8.97 -9.08 17.84
CA ASN A 118 7.94 -9.20 18.88
C ASN A 118 6.67 -8.40 18.55
N LYS A 119 6.36 -8.27 17.27
CA LYS A 119 5.15 -7.60 16.77
C LYS A 119 4.11 -8.63 16.36
N ASN A 120 2.85 -8.25 16.44
CA ASN A 120 1.73 -9.08 15.99
C ASN A 120 1.76 -9.21 14.46
N LYS A 121 1.62 -10.44 13.96
CA LYS A 121 1.62 -10.75 12.52
C LYS A 121 0.54 -9.97 11.76
N ALA A 122 -0.66 -9.82 12.34
CA ALA A 122 -1.74 -9.05 11.72
C ALA A 122 -1.40 -7.57 11.56
N ASN A 123 -0.70 -6.99 12.53
CA ASN A 123 -0.21 -5.61 12.42
C ASN A 123 0.88 -5.47 11.36
N LEU A 124 1.81 -6.40 11.29
CA LEU A 124 2.84 -6.43 10.24
C LEU A 124 2.18 -6.48 8.85
N TYR A 125 1.20 -7.33 8.68
CA TYR A 125 0.47 -7.44 7.42
C TYR A 125 -0.28 -6.14 7.07
N ARG A 126 -0.91 -5.50 8.03
CA ARG A 126 -1.61 -4.22 7.86
C ARG A 126 -0.66 -3.12 7.37
N TYR A 127 0.54 -3.01 7.96
CA TYR A 127 1.55 -2.03 7.52
C TYR A 127 2.13 -2.37 6.15
N LEU A 128 2.30 -3.65 5.85
CA LEU A 128 2.72 -4.10 4.52
C LEU A 128 1.71 -3.67 3.44
N VAL A 129 0.42 -3.84 3.69
CA VAL A 129 -0.65 -3.39 2.77
C VAL A 129 -0.64 -1.87 2.60
N LYS A 130 -0.43 -1.12 3.69
CA LYS A 130 -0.26 0.34 3.61
C LYS A 130 0.91 0.73 2.70
N TYR A 131 2.04 0.07 2.85
CA TYR A 131 3.22 0.29 2.03
C TYR A 131 2.91 0.10 0.54
N TRP A 132 2.26 -0.99 0.20
CA TRP A 132 1.88 -1.28 -1.18
C TRP A 132 0.91 -0.26 -1.77
N LYS A 133 -0.12 0.09 -1.02
CA LYS A 133 -1.18 0.99 -1.51
C LYS A 133 -0.75 2.45 -1.60
N LYS A 134 0.22 2.84 -0.79
CA LYS A 134 0.66 4.25 -0.67
C LYS A 134 1.97 4.56 -1.41
N GLY A 135 2.38 3.71 -2.31
CA GLY A 135 3.47 4.01 -3.24
C GLY A 135 4.84 3.45 -2.87
N LYS A 136 4.90 2.48 -1.98
CA LYS A 136 6.15 1.77 -1.64
C LYS A 136 7.26 2.71 -1.12
N THR A 137 6.90 3.61 -0.23
CA THR A 137 7.84 4.54 0.42
C THR A 137 7.74 4.44 1.93
N PRO A 138 8.79 4.83 2.70
CA PRO A 138 8.72 4.85 4.16
C PRO A 138 7.56 5.70 4.70
N ASN A 139 7.21 6.78 4.04
CA ASN A 139 6.13 7.68 4.43
C ASN A 139 4.74 7.01 4.38
N ALA A 140 4.62 5.86 3.71
CA ALA A 140 3.41 5.05 3.75
C ALA A 140 3.03 4.62 5.17
N PHE A 141 3.99 4.54 6.08
CA PHE A 141 3.79 4.17 7.48
C PHE A 141 3.37 5.33 8.38
N LEU A 142 3.35 6.56 7.86
CA LEU A 142 2.82 7.70 8.59
C LEU A 142 1.32 7.53 8.85
N PRO A 143 0.83 7.95 10.03
CA PRO A 143 -0.61 7.92 10.30
C PRO A 143 -1.38 8.81 9.33
N ASP A 144 -2.63 8.45 9.06
CA ASP A 144 -3.51 9.26 8.21
C ASP A 144 -4.12 10.39 9.04
N PHE A 145 -3.57 11.60 8.91
CA PHE A 145 -3.97 12.77 9.66
C PHE A 145 -5.30 13.40 9.21
N ARG A 146 -5.87 12.98 8.09
CA ARG A 146 -7.13 13.54 7.57
C ARG A 146 -8.29 13.39 8.56
N ASN A 147 -8.24 12.39 9.43
CA ASN A 147 -9.31 12.08 10.38
C ASN A 147 -9.02 12.55 11.82
N CYS A 148 -7.78 12.95 12.14
CA CYS A 148 -7.40 13.30 13.51
C CYS A 148 -8.02 14.61 14.01
N GLY A 149 -8.25 15.59 13.13
CA GLY A 149 -8.87 16.86 13.51
C GLY A 149 -10.38 16.80 13.80
N ARG A 150 -11.05 15.76 13.29
CA ARG A 150 -12.50 15.57 13.54
C ARG A 150 -12.78 14.92 14.89
N GLY A 151 -11.90 14.05 15.37
CA GLY A 151 -12.05 13.39 16.67
C GLY A 151 -11.92 14.34 17.86
N ALA A 152 -11.02 15.30 17.80
CA ALA A 152 -10.81 16.30 18.85
C ALA A 152 -12.00 17.24 19.03
N LYS A 153 -12.65 17.63 17.93
CA LYS A 153 -13.85 18.48 17.97
C LYS A 153 -15.06 17.77 18.59
N THR A 154 -15.17 16.48 18.38
CA THR A 154 -16.29 15.68 18.91
C THR A 154 -16.15 15.43 20.41
N GLN A 155 -14.92 15.31 20.92
CA GLN A 155 -14.67 15.13 22.35
C GLN A 155 -14.99 16.40 23.17
N ASN A 156 -14.72 17.57 22.62
CA ASN A 156 -15.06 18.85 23.29
C ASN A 156 -16.56 19.10 23.37
N GLN A 157 -17.33 18.63 22.43
CA GLN A 157 -18.80 18.74 22.45
C GLN A 157 -19.46 17.83 23.49
N LYS A 158 -18.84 16.68 23.80
CA LYS A 158 -19.35 15.75 24.81
C LYS A 158 -19.19 16.25 26.25
N LYS A 159 -18.28 17.17 26.51
CA LYS A 159 -18.03 17.74 27.83
C LYS A 159 -19.01 18.85 28.22
N LEU A 160 -19.74 19.38 27.25
CA LEU A 160 -20.65 20.50 27.46
C LEU A 160 -22.10 20.09 27.75
N GLY A 161 -22.40 18.82 27.88
CA GLY A 161 -23.76 18.32 27.85
C GLY A 161 -24.27 17.52 29.05
N ARG A 162 -23.69 17.65 30.26
CA ARG A 162 -24.31 17.04 31.43
C ARG A 162 -24.74 18.13 32.45
N PRO A 163 -26.02 18.46 32.47
CA PRO A 163 -26.59 19.11 33.65
C PRO A 163 -26.58 18.11 34.82
N VAL A 164 -26.08 18.53 35.92
CA VAL A 164 -26.14 17.80 37.18
C VAL A 164 -27.59 17.72 37.64
#